data_b707e931962c202eb08e59e3641a5294
#
_entry.id   b707e931962c202eb08e59e3641a5294
#
_cell.length_a   1.000
_cell.length_b   1.000
_cell.length_c   1.000
_cell.angle_alpha   90.00
_cell.angle_beta   90.00
_cell.angle_gamma   90.00
#
_symmetry.space_group_name_H-M   'P 1'
#
loop_
_entity.id
_entity.type
_entity.pdbx_description
1 polymer ?
#
loop_
_entity_poly.entity_id
_entity_poly.type
_entity_poly.pdbx_seq_one_letter_code
_entity_poly.pdbx_strand_id
1 'polypeptide(L)'
;MPEICEVYERVTRMHVYERTPYAGSLVFAAFSGSHQDAIAKGMTWRKEKQLHQWTCPYIPIDPHDIGRTYDADVIRINSQSGKGGIGFLLQQNYGYNPPPKMREDLGYRVKDVSDHEHRELSVKEVLGVFESSYLNHTHPLNVPEAHFIQNSDGSITASVVITSGGSTIKCTATGNGRLDAVATAIEQQTGMHFTLVHYSEHALDSDTNSRACSYVGLKWASGEESWGCGTHTDIIVAGIKALVSAINTVSYTHLTLPTNSR
;
A
#
# COMPACT_ATOMS: atom_id res chain seq x y z
N MET A 1 27.42 -15.98 -11.63
CA MET A 1 28.15 -14.94 -10.85
C MET A 1 27.99 -15.13 -9.34
N PRO A 2 26.81 -15.40 -8.75
CA PRO A 2 26.67 -15.59 -7.29
C PRO A 2 27.59 -16.67 -6.71
N GLU A 3 27.66 -17.84 -7.30
CA GLU A 3 28.54 -18.94 -6.88
C GLU A 3 30.02 -18.55 -6.85
N ILE A 4 30.45 -17.75 -7.84
CA ILE A 4 31.84 -17.27 -7.90
C ILE A 4 32.11 -16.32 -6.75
N CYS A 5 31.18 -15.43 -6.43
CA CYS A 5 31.28 -14.52 -5.28
C CYS A 5 31.38 -15.29 -3.96
N GLU A 6 30.50 -16.30 -3.78
CA GLU A 6 30.51 -17.15 -2.60
C GLU A 6 31.84 -17.90 -2.41
N VAL A 7 32.38 -18.49 -3.48
CA VAL A 7 33.68 -19.15 -3.45
C VAL A 7 34.79 -18.16 -3.12
N TYR A 8 34.79 -16.98 -3.75
CA TYR A 8 35.76 -15.92 -3.48
C TYR A 8 35.78 -15.51 -2.01
N GLU A 9 34.60 -15.16 -1.46
CA GLU A 9 34.47 -14.73 -0.07
C GLU A 9 34.87 -15.82 0.93
N ARG A 10 34.48 -17.06 0.64
CA ARG A 10 34.83 -18.21 1.47
C ARG A 10 36.35 -18.47 1.52
N VAL A 11 37.03 -18.37 0.36
CA VAL A 11 38.45 -18.68 0.23
C VAL A 11 39.33 -17.54 0.72
N THR A 12 39.00 -16.32 0.34
CA THR A 12 39.83 -15.15 0.64
C THR A 12 39.50 -14.49 1.99
N ARG A 13 38.34 -14.77 2.56
CA ARG A 13 37.76 -14.07 3.71
C ARG A 13 37.53 -12.56 3.46
N MET A 14 37.47 -12.15 2.19
CA MET A 14 37.22 -10.78 1.78
C MET A 14 35.80 -10.70 1.19
N HIS A 15 35.08 -9.61 1.47
CA HIS A 15 33.76 -9.36 0.86
C HIS A 15 33.90 -8.77 -0.53
N VAL A 16 33.00 -9.15 -1.45
CA VAL A 16 32.87 -8.52 -2.76
C VAL A 16 32.33 -7.10 -2.54
N TYR A 17 33.08 -6.11 -3.05
CA TYR A 17 32.65 -4.72 -2.94
C TYR A 17 31.30 -4.50 -3.64
N GLU A 18 30.39 -3.79 -3.01
CA GLU A 18 28.99 -3.64 -3.44
C GLU A 18 28.82 -3.12 -4.87
N ARG A 19 29.76 -2.36 -5.40
CA ARG A 19 29.75 -1.80 -6.76
C ARG A 19 30.67 -2.53 -7.74
N THR A 20 31.18 -3.72 -7.36
CA THR A 20 31.98 -4.53 -8.28
C THR A 20 31.17 -4.88 -9.53
N PRO A 21 31.68 -4.61 -10.74
CA PRO A 21 30.96 -4.93 -11.98
C PRO A 21 30.48 -6.38 -12.00
N TYR A 22 29.20 -6.59 -12.37
CA TYR A 22 28.48 -7.87 -12.43
C TYR A 22 28.29 -8.60 -11.10
N ALA A 23 29.15 -8.42 -10.13
CA ALA A 23 29.22 -9.18 -8.87
C ALA A 23 28.60 -8.44 -7.69
N GLY A 24 28.78 -7.13 -7.63
CA GLY A 24 28.38 -6.31 -6.49
C GLY A 24 26.86 -6.29 -6.25
N SER A 25 26.47 -6.17 -5.00
CA SER A 25 25.05 -6.14 -4.60
C SER A 25 24.28 -4.94 -5.17
N LEU A 26 24.96 -3.83 -5.49
CA LEU A 26 24.35 -2.60 -5.99
C LEU A 26 24.41 -2.44 -7.52
N VAL A 27 24.87 -3.45 -8.27
CA VAL A 27 25.06 -3.34 -9.74
C VAL A 27 23.75 -3.04 -10.48
N PHE A 28 22.62 -3.56 -10.01
CA PHE A 28 21.30 -3.33 -10.58
C PHE A 28 20.45 -2.37 -9.75
N ALA A 29 21.00 -1.78 -8.69
CA ALA A 29 20.26 -0.89 -7.82
C ALA A 29 19.98 0.47 -8.48
N ALA A 30 18.75 0.93 -8.37
CA ALA A 30 18.34 2.27 -8.76
C ALA A 30 17.75 3.00 -7.54
N PHE A 31 18.33 4.15 -7.18
CA PHE A 31 17.94 4.92 -5.99
C PHE A 31 16.96 6.05 -6.32
N SER A 32 16.96 6.54 -7.57
CA SER A 32 16.04 7.58 -8.01
C SER A 32 14.68 6.99 -8.37
N GLY A 33 13.59 7.57 -7.84
CA GLY A 33 12.22 7.14 -8.14
C GLY A 33 11.88 7.19 -9.64
N SER A 34 12.44 8.15 -10.39
CA SER A 34 12.26 8.23 -11.84
C SER A 34 12.95 7.09 -12.57
N HIS A 35 14.13 6.64 -12.10
CA HIS A 35 14.83 5.49 -12.66
C HIS A 35 14.08 4.19 -12.34
N GLN A 36 13.60 4.04 -11.11
CA GLN A 36 12.81 2.89 -10.69
C GLN A 36 11.51 2.77 -11.51
N ASP A 37 10.79 3.87 -11.71
CA ASP A 37 9.58 3.91 -12.54
C ASP A 37 9.89 3.55 -14.01
N ALA A 38 10.98 4.07 -14.56
CA ALA A 38 11.41 3.74 -15.93
C ALA A 38 11.79 2.26 -16.08
N ILE A 39 12.48 1.67 -15.10
CA ILE A 39 12.81 0.23 -15.08
C ILE A 39 11.53 -0.59 -15.02
N ALA A 40 10.61 -0.27 -14.12
CA ALA A 40 9.33 -0.97 -13.97
C ALA A 40 8.52 -0.95 -15.28
N LYS A 41 8.39 0.23 -15.91
CA LYS A 41 7.73 0.38 -17.23
C LYS A 41 8.44 -0.41 -18.33
N GLY A 42 9.77 -0.37 -18.36
CA GLY A 42 10.58 -1.11 -19.30
C GLY A 42 10.40 -2.63 -19.17
N MET A 43 10.39 -3.15 -17.96
CA MET A 43 10.14 -4.58 -17.67
C MET A 43 8.73 -5.00 -18.11
N THR A 44 7.71 -4.21 -17.77
CA THR A 44 6.32 -4.46 -18.18
C THR A 44 6.20 -4.47 -19.70
N TRP A 45 6.74 -3.45 -20.37
CA TRP A 45 6.72 -3.35 -21.83
C TRP A 45 7.43 -4.53 -22.52
N ARG A 46 8.59 -4.96 -22.02
CA ARG A 46 9.29 -6.15 -22.52
C ARG A 46 8.42 -7.40 -22.43
N LYS A 47 7.77 -7.61 -21.29
CA LYS A 47 6.86 -8.75 -21.06
C LYS A 47 5.67 -8.72 -22.00
N GLU A 48 5.01 -7.59 -22.17
CA GLU A 48 3.86 -7.42 -23.06
C GLU A 48 4.23 -7.64 -24.53
N LYS A 49 5.40 -7.16 -24.96
CA LYS A 49 5.90 -7.30 -26.34
C LYS A 49 6.66 -8.60 -26.59
N GLN A 50 6.86 -9.43 -25.59
CA GLN A 50 7.63 -10.69 -25.67
C GLN A 50 9.01 -10.51 -26.32
N LEU A 51 9.71 -9.44 -25.93
CA LEU A 51 11.01 -9.12 -26.53
C LEU A 51 12.10 -10.07 -26.04
N HIS A 52 12.84 -10.67 -26.98
CA HIS A 52 13.99 -11.52 -26.68
C HIS A 52 15.25 -10.70 -26.34
N GLN A 53 15.39 -9.50 -26.92
CA GLN A 53 16.53 -8.63 -26.65
C GLN A 53 16.34 -7.88 -25.35
N TRP A 54 17.44 -7.72 -24.60
CA TRP A 54 17.45 -6.89 -23.40
C TRP A 54 17.41 -5.40 -23.77
N THR A 55 16.38 -4.70 -23.30
CA THR A 55 16.13 -3.28 -23.61
C THR A 55 15.62 -2.52 -22.37
N CYS A 56 15.97 -2.98 -21.17
CA CYS A 56 15.53 -2.33 -19.94
C CYS A 56 16.31 -1.03 -19.69
N PRO A 57 15.62 0.12 -19.42
CA PRO A 57 16.30 1.37 -19.07
C PRO A 57 17.16 1.19 -17.81
N TYR A 58 18.31 1.86 -17.76
CA TYR A 58 19.25 1.90 -16.63
C TYR A 58 19.87 0.55 -16.21
N ILE A 59 19.47 -0.56 -16.81
CA ILE A 59 20.04 -1.89 -16.57
C ILE A 59 20.70 -2.36 -17.87
N PRO A 60 22.03 -2.28 -17.98
CA PRO A 60 22.74 -2.47 -19.25
C PRO A 60 22.79 -3.91 -19.73
N ILE A 61 22.58 -4.90 -18.87
CA ILE A 61 22.57 -6.33 -19.20
C ILE A 61 21.38 -7.02 -18.53
N ASP A 62 20.95 -8.16 -19.11
CA ASP A 62 19.97 -9.02 -18.45
C ASP A 62 20.61 -9.65 -17.20
N PRO A 63 20.05 -9.45 -16.01
CA PRO A 63 20.55 -10.10 -14.80
C PRO A 63 20.65 -11.62 -14.92
N HIS A 64 19.75 -12.26 -15.67
CA HIS A 64 19.74 -13.72 -15.89
C HIS A 64 21.01 -14.22 -16.62
N ASP A 65 21.62 -13.39 -17.48
CA ASP A 65 22.85 -13.75 -18.20
C ASP A 65 24.04 -14.00 -17.26
N ILE A 66 23.97 -13.47 -16.05
CA ILE A 66 25.01 -13.63 -15.01
C ILE A 66 24.52 -14.45 -13.81
N GLY A 67 23.39 -15.16 -13.97
CA GLY A 67 22.81 -16.02 -12.94
C GLY A 67 22.20 -15.25 -11.78
N ARG A 68 21.78 -13.99 -12.01
CA ARG A 68 21.03 -13.16 -11.03
C ARG A 68 19.61 -12.94 -11.52
N THR A 69 18.76 -12.48 -10.63
CA THR A 69 17.42 -12.02 -10.96
C THR A 69 17.34 -10.52 -10.73
N TYR A 70 16.44 -9.84 -11.44
CA TYR A 70 16.06 -8.49 -11.05
C TYR A 70 15.05 -8.63 -9.92
N ASP A 71 15.56 -8.75 -8.72
CA ASP A 71 14.73 -8.84 -7.54
C ASP A 71 14.34 -7.45 -7.07
N ALA A 72 13.14 -7.34 -6.55
CA ALA A 72 12.67 -6.12 -5.90
C ALA A 72 13.57 -5.69 -4.72
N ASP A 73 14.37 -6.60 -4.18
CA ASP A 73 15.40 -6.31 -3.16
C ASP A 73 16.50 -5.36 -3.65
N VAL A 74 16.64 -5.19 -4.96
CA VAL A 74 17.54 -4.19 -5.56
C VAL A 74 16.97 -2.77 -5.48
N ILE A 75 15.66 -2.63 -5.28
CA ILE A 75 15.02 -1.34 -5.05
C ILE A 75 15.11 -1.03 -3.56
N ARG A 76 16.16 -0.33 -3.16
CA ARG A 76 16.30 0.19 -1.81
C ARG A 76 15.54 1.50 -1.70
N ILE A 77 14.71 1.61 -0.67
CA ILE A 77 13.94 2.82 -0.40
C ILE A 77 14.69 3.66 0.61
N ASN A 78 15.07 4.85 0.17
CA ASN A 78 15.62 5.90 1.01
C ASN A 78 14.77 7.18 0.89
N SER A 79 15.16 8.22 1.60
CA SER A 79 14.49 9.53 1.58
C SER A 79 14.35 10.17 0.18
N GLN A 80 15.11 9.69 -0.82
CA GLN A 80 15.07 10.16 -2.21
C GLN A 80 14.23 9.24 -3.12
N SER A 81 13.76 8.10 -2.63
CA SER A 81 12.95 7.17 -3.40
C SER A 81 11.56 7.75 -3.63
N GLY A 82 11.18 7.95 -4.88
CA GLY A 82 9.92 8.59 -5.25
C GLY A 82 8.71 7.65 -5.12
N LYS A 83 7.51 8.25 -5.21
CA LYS A 83 6.18 7.60 -5.14
C LYS A 83 6.04 6.35 -6.02
N GLY A 84 6.70 6.32 -7.19
CA GLY A 84 6.65 5.21 -8.13
C GLY A 84 7.33 3.95 -7.62
N GLY A 85 8.48 4.10 -6.96
CA GLY A 85 9.26 2.97 -6.42
C GLY A 85 8.51 2.23 -5.31
N ILE A 86 7.91 2.95 -4.37
CA ILE A 86 7.13 2.37 -3.27
C ILE A 86 5.92 1.59 -3.78
N GLY A 87 5.16 2.18 -4.73
CA GLY A 87 4.01 1.52 -5.33
C GLY A 87 4.39 0.24 -6.08
N PHE A 88 5.48 0.28 -6.85
CA PHE A 88 6.01 -0.86 -7.56
C PHE A 88 6.41 -2.00 -6.60
N LEU A 89 7.13 -1.69 -5.53
CA LEU A 89 7.55 -2.68 -4.53
C LEU A 89 6.37 -3.39 -3.87
N LEU A 90 5.38 -2.63 -3.42
CA LEU A 90 4.18 -3.20 -2.80
C LEU A 90 3.40 -4.08 -3.79
N GLN A 91 3.33 -3.68 -5.07
CA GLN A 91 2.63 -4.43 -6.09
C GLN A 91 3.35 -5.73 -6.44
N GLN A 92 4.66 -5.68 -6.64
CA GLN A 92 5.44 -6.86 -7.07
C GLN A 92 5.60 -7.89 -5.96
N ASN A 93 5.77 -7.46 -4.70
CA ASN A 93 6.06 -8.38 -3.61
C ASN A 93 4.81 -8.85 -2.86
N TYR A 94 3.76 -8.02 -2.82
CA TYR A 94 2.60 -8.27 -1.95
C TYR A 94 1.25 -8.10 -2.66
N GLY A 95 1.26 -7.74 -3.95
CA GLY A 95 0.05 -7.54 -4.73
C GLY A 95 -0.70 -6.22 -4.46
N TYR A 96 -0.29 -5.42 -3.49
CA TYR A 96 -0.94 -4.15 -3.17
C TYR A 96 -0.69 -3.09 -4.25
N ASN A 97 -1.76 -2.48 -4.76
CA ASN A 97 -1.71 -1.45 -5.80
C ASN A 97 -2.43 -0.16 -5.33
N PRO A 98 -1.89 0.54 -4.32
CA PRO A 98 -2.54 1.75 -3.80
C PRO A 98 -2.69 2.82 -4.89
N PRO A 99 -3.77 3.63 -4.85
CA PRO A 99 -3.99 4.71 -5.81
C PRO A 99 -2.91 5.80 -5.70
N PRO A 100 -2.69 6.61 -6.77
CA PRO A 100 -1.56 7.54 -6.83
C PRO A 100 -1.43 8.51 -5.64
N LYS A 101 -2.53 9.07 -5.16
CA LYS A 101 -2.51 9.98 -4.00
C LYS A 101 -2.17 9.25 -2.69
N MET A 102 -2.67 8.02 -2.51
CA MET A 102 -2.31 7.19 -1.36
C MET A 102 -0.82 6.79 -1.38
N ARG A 103 -0.26 6.52 -2.58
CA ARG A 103 1.19 6.28 -2.74
C ARG A 103 2.01 7.51 -2.37
N GLU A 104 1.48 8.69 -2.64
CA GLU A 104 2.11 9.95 -2.26
C GLU A 104 2.18 10.09 -0.75
N ASP A 105 1.05 9.91 -0.05
CA ASP A 105 0.98 9.95 1.42
C ASP A 105 1.89 8.88 2.06
N LEU A 106 1.85 7.64 1.55
CA LEU A 106 2.77 6.58 1.98
C LEU A 106 4.24 6.96 1.78
N GLY A 107 4.56 7.62 0.66
CA GLY A 107 5.91 8.11 0.38
C GLY A 107 6.43 9.05 1.46
N TYR A 108 5.59 9.96 1.96
CA TYR A 108 5.96 10.86 3.06
C TYR A 108 6.17 10.09 4.37
N ARG A 109 5.31 9.12 4.70
CA ARG A 109 5.44 8.28 5.91
C ARG A 109 6.70 7.42 5.90
N VAL A 110 6.99 6.77 4.77
CA VAL A 110 8.21 5.97 4.58
C VAL A 110 9.45 6.84 4.69
N LYS A 111 9.41 8.05 4.09
CA LYS A 111 10.50 9.02 4.20
C LYS A 111 10.73 9.45 5.65
N ASP A 112 9.68 9.77 6.39
CA ASP A 112 9.76 10.18 7.79
C ASP A 112 10.44 9.11 8.65
N VAL A 113 10.07 7.83 8.48
CA VAL A 113 10.71 6.70 9.18
C VAL A 113 12.19 6.57 8.78
N SER A 114 12.50 6.63 7.47
CA SER A 114 13.88 6.54 6.96
C SER A 114 14.76 7.67 7.47
N ASP A 115 14.23 8.90 7.50
CA ASP A 115 14.95 10.08 7.99
C ASP A 115 15.19 10.00 9.51
N HIS A 116 14.21 9.48 10.27
CA HIS A 116 14.32 9.32 11.72
C HIS A 116 15.34 8.25 12.11
N GLU A 117 15.38 7.15 11.36
CA GLU A 117 16.29 6.03 11.62
C GLU A 117 17.67 6.21 10.93
N HIS A 118 17.83 7.23 10.10
CA HIS A 118 19.05 7.53 9.33
C HIS A 118 19.55 6.33 8.50
N ARG A 119 18.61 5.53 7.95
CA ARG A 119 18.91 4.35 7.13
C ARG A 119 17.87 4.10 6.05
N GLU A 120 18.25 3.26 5.11
CA GLU A 120 17.32 2.74 4.10
C GLU A 120 16.39 1.69 4.71
N LEU A 121 15.13 1.67 4.23
CA LEU A 121 14.14 0.67 4.63
C LEU A 121 14.14 -0.50 3.65
N SER A 122 14.05 -1.71 4.18
CA SER A 122 13.78 -2.92 3.42
C SER A 122 12.34 -2.95 2.91
N VAL A 123 12.07 -3.78 1.90
CA VAL A 123 10.72 -3.98 1.34
C VAL A 123 9.71 -4.40 2.43
N LYS A 124 10.14 -5.24 3.36
CA LYS A 124 9.32 -5.68 4.50
C LYS A 124 8.98 -4.54 5.46
N GLU A 125 9.91 -3.63 5.69
CA GLU A 125 9.67 -2.46 6.54
C GLU A 125 8.73 -1.46 5.87
N VAL A 126 8.83 -1.28 4.55
CA VAL A 126 7.87 -0.49 3.78
C VAL A 126 6.47 -1.09 3.85
N LEU A 127 6.34 -2.42 3.77
CA LEU A 127 5.07 -3.10 4.01
C LEU A 127 4.57 -2.81 5.44
N GLY A 128 5.43 -2.91 6.45
CA GLY A 128 5.08 -2.59 7.84
C GLY A 128 4.54 -1.17 8.02
N VAL A 129 5.15 -0.18 7.35
CA VAL A 129 4.64 1.21 7.33
C VAL A 129 3.29 1.28 6.65
N PHE A 130 3.10 0.60 5.51
CA PHE A 130 1.82 0.55 4.82
C PHE A 130 0.72 -0.09 5.68
N GLU A 131 0.99 -1.25 6.27
CA GLU A 131 0.03 -1.99 7.11
C GLU A 131 -0.36 -1.20 8.35
N SER A 132 0.63 -0.66 9.06
CA SER A 132 0.39 0.14 10.28
C SER A 132 -0.29 1.49 10.01
N SER A 133 -0.21 2.00 8.77
CA SER A 133 -0.83 3.28 8.43
C SER A 133 -2.24 3.15 7.86
N TYR A 134 -2.57 2.04 7.17
CA TYR A 134 -3.78 1.99 6.36
C TYR A 134 -4.58 0.69 6.44
N LEU A 135 -3.96 -0.45 6.83
CA LEU A 135 -4.57 -1.76 6.62
C LEU A 135 -5.46 -2.18 7.78
N ASN A 136 -6.75 -2.37 7.50
CA ASN A 136 -7.73 -2.99 8.41
C ASN A 136 -7.78 -2.38 9.82
N HIS A 137 -7.65 -1.06 9.96
CA HIS A 137 -7.76 -0.41 11.26
C HIS A 137 -9.19 -0.48 11.80
N THR A 138 -9.35 -1.01 13.00
CA THR A 138 -10.65 -1.24 13.66
C THR A 138 -10.85 -0.42 14.93
N HIS A 139 -9.95 0.51 15.22
CA HIS A 139 -10.02 1.39 16.38
C HIS A 139 -9.69 2.83 16.00
N PRO A 140 -10.38 3.83 16.58
CA PRO A 140 -11.42 3.74 17.61
C PRO A 140 -12.80 3.30 17.11
N LEU A 141 -13.06 3.31 15.79
CA LEU A 141 -14.33 2.93 15.16
C LEU A 141 -14.21 1.59 14.43
N ASN A 142 -15.25 0.76 14.52
CA ASN A 142 -15.36 -0.48 13.74
C ASN A 142 -16.81 -0.74 13.31
N VAL A 143 -16.98 -1.47 12.21
CA VAL A 143 -18.26 -1.97 11.70
C VAL A 143 -18.15 -3.49 11.57
N PRO A 144 -18.41 -4.24 12.65
CA PRO A 144 -18.27 -5.71 12.65
C PRO A 144 -19.33 -6.44 11.82
N GLU A 145 -20.53 -5.85 11.66
CA GLU A 145 -21.63 -6.47 10.92
C GLU A 145 -22.33 -5.44 10.03
N ALA A 146 -22.68 -5.85 8.80
CA ALA A 146 -23.47 -5.07 7.86
C ALA A 146 -24.35 -6.01 7.02
N HIS A 147 -25.67 -5.73 7.01
CA HIS A 147 -26.66 -6.44 6.20
C HIS A 147 -27.29 -5.46 5.22
N PHE A 148 -27.58 -5.91 4.01
CA PHE A 148 -28.02 -5.05 2.92
C PHE A 148 -29.35 -5.54 2.33
N ILE A 149 -30.26 -4.61 2.09
CA ILE A 149 -31.52 -4.85 1.38
C ILE A 149 -31.56 -3.87 0.21
N GLN A 150 -31.81 -4.40 -0.98
CA GLN A 150 -32.08 -3.57 -2.16
C GLN A 150 -33.55 -3.17 -2.19
N ASN A 151 -33.80 -1.88 -2.29
CA ASN A 151 -35.12 -1.30 -2.35
C ASN A 151 -35.68 -1.31 -3.80
N SER A 152 -36.97 -1.16 -3.96
CA SER A 152 -37.65 -1.13 -5.28
C SER A 152 -37.23 0.05 -6.16
N ASP A 153 -36.74 1.13 -5.58
CA ASP A 153 -36.25 2.32 -6.27
C ASP A 153 -34.75 2.21 -6.67
N GLY A 154 -34.14 1.05 -6.40
CA GLY A 154 -32.71 0.79 -6.70
C GLY A 154 -31.72 1.24 -5.61
N SER A 155 -32.19 1.97 -4.58
CA SER A 155 -31.35 2.31 -3.43
C SER A 155 -31.05 1.09 -2.56
N ILE A 156 -30.01 1.20 -1.71
CA ILE A 156 -29.61 0.15 -0.78
C ILE A 156 -29.81 0.63 0.66
N THR A 157 -30.56 -0.14 1.44
CA THR A 157 -30.64 0.04 2.89
C THR A 157 -29.64 -0.88 3.57
N ALA A 158 -28.75 -0.31 4.37
CA ALA A 158 -27.79 -1.03 5.21
C ALA A 158 -28.25 -1.04 6.67
N SER A 159 -28.30 -2.23 7.28
CA SER A 159 -28.41 -2.40 8.74
C SER A 159 -27.03 -2.72 9.26
N VAL A 160 -26.43 -1.82 10.06
CA VAL A 160 -25.04 -1.92 10.50
C VAL A 160 -24.92 -1.92 12.00
N VAL A 161 -23.92 -2.63 12.49
CA VAL A 161 -23.45 -2.54 13.88
C VAL A 161 -22.19 -1.69 13.89
N ILE A 162 -22.20 -0.59 14.62
CA ILE A 162 -21.06 0.31 14.77
C ILE A 162 -20.56 0.21 16.20
N THR A 163 -19.26 0.00 16.39
CA THR A 163 -18.60 0.05 17.68
C THR A 163 -17.64 1.23 17.73
N SER A 164 -17.74 2.06 18.75
CA SER A 164 -16.85 3.21 18.94
C SER A 164 -16.74 3.56 20.41
N GLY A 165 -15.53 3.76 20.93
CA GLY A 165 -15.29 4.17 22.33
C GLY A 165 -15.87 3.19 23.36
N GLY A 166 -15.96 1.90 23.05
CA GLY A 166 -16.56 0.88 23.94
C GLY A 166 -18.08 0.77 23.86
N SER A 167 -18.75 1.63 23.10
CA SER A 167 -20.20 1.57 22.86
C SER A 167 -20.52 0.83 21.56
N THR A 168 -21.64 0.11 21.52
CA THR A 168 -22.13 -0.60 20.34
C THR A 168 -23.52 -0.09 20.00
N ILE A 169 -23.71 0.33 18.77
CA ILE A 169 -24.97 0.88 18.25
C ILE A 169 -25.39 0.09 17.02
N LYS A 170 -26.67 -0.27 16.94
CA LYS A 170 -27.28 -0.82 15.72
C LYS A 170 -28.11 0.27 15.07
N CYS A 171 -27.86 0.53 13.79
CA CYS A 171 -28.57 1.56 13.02
C CYS A 171 -28.82 1.13 11.58
N THR A 172 -29.68 1.86 10.90
CA THR A 172 -29.98 1.65 9.48
C THR A 172 -29.85 2.97 8.75
N ALA A 173 -29.29 2.91 7.55
CA ALA A 173 -29.24 4.06 6.64
C ALA A 173 -29.41 3.59 5.20
N THR A 174 -29.83 4.49 4.32
CA THR A 174 -30.04 4.23 2.90
C THR A 174 -29.06 5.06 2.09
N GLY A 175 -28.51 4.46 1.04
CA GLY A 175 -27.58 5.09 0.11
C GLY A 175 -27.77 4.59 -1.32
N ASN A 176 -27.03 5.18 -2.26
CA ASN A 176 -27.06 4.79 -3.67
C ASN A 176 -26.35 3.44 -3.92
N GLY A 177 -25.53 2.99 -2.96
CA GLY A 177 -24.79 1.74 -2.99
C GLY A 177 -24.49 1.24 -1.58
N ARG A 178 -23.93 0.03 -1.48
CA ARG A 178 -23.66 -0.61 -0.18
C ARG A 178 -22.68 0.20 0.68
N LEU A 179 -21.58 0.66 0.09
CA LEU A 179 -20.57 1.42 0.81
C LEU A 179 -21.10 2.81 1.21
N ASP A 180 -21.89 3.45 0.34
CA ASP A 180 -22.53 4.74 0.59
C ASP A 180 -23.55 4.64 1.74
N ALA A 181 -24.36 3.58 1.78
CA ALA A 181 -25.29 3.34 2.89
C ALA A 181 -24.56 3.14 4.23
N VAL A 182 -23.41 2.45 4.25
CA VAL A 182 -22.59 2.30 5.46
C VAL A 182 -21.96 3.62 5.86
N ALA A 183 -21.42 4.40 4.91
CA ALA A 183 -20.87 5.73 5.17
C ALA A 183 -21.92 6.66 5.78
N THR A 184 -23.11 6.71 5.21
CA THR A 184 -24.26 7.47 5.73
C THR A 184 -24.63 7.06 7.16
N ALA A 185 -24.63 5.74 7.45
CA ALA A 185 -24.90 5.24 8.79
C ALA A 185 -23.83 5.71 9.80
N ILE A 186 -22.56 5.67 9.42
CA ILE A 186 -21.45 6.16 10.27
C ILE A 186 -21.58 7.66 10.50
N GLU A 187 -21.82 8.47 9.49
CA GLU A 187 -22.00 9.92 9.61
C GLU A 187 -23.14 10.28 10.58
N GLN A 188 -24.29 9.62 10.41
CA GLN A 188 -25.47 9.85 11.27
C GLN A 188 -25.24 9.50 12.73
N GLN A 189 -24.44 8.46 13.02
CA GLN A 189 -24.20 8.01 14.39
C GLN A 189 -23.04 8.73 15.08
N THR A 190 -22.07 9.18 14.31
CA THR A 190 -20.84 9.80 14.87
C THR A 190 -20.82 11.31 14.78
N GLY A 191 -21.67 11.90 13.92
CA GLY A 191 -21.62 13.32 13.60
C GLY A 191 -20.39 13.72 12.75
N MET A 192 -19.60 12.77 12.29
CA MET A 192 -18.49 13.02 11.38
C MET A 192 -19.04 13.35 10.00
N HIS A 193 -18.37 14.25 9.26
CA HIS A 193 -18.74 14.59 7.88
C HIS A 193 -17.51 14.46 6.99
N PHE A 194 -17.64 13.59 6.00
CA PHE A 194 -16.60 13.33 5.01
C PHE A 194 -17.22 13.05 3.64
N THR A 195 -16.44 13.22 2.60
CA THR A 195 -16.83 12.86 1.22
C THR A 195 -15.90 11.77 0.72
N LEU A 196 -16.46 10.70 0.16
CA LEU A 196 -15.69 9.65 -0.49
C LEU A 196 -15.15 10.19 -1.82
N VAL A 197 -13.84 10.38 -1.91
CA VAL A 197 -13.17 10.95 -3.10
C VAL A 197 -12.48 9.89 -3.95
N HIS A 198 -12.29 8.70 -3.42
CA HIS A 198 -11.73 7.57 -4.15
C HIS A 198 -12.24 6.24 -3.62
N TYR A 199 -12.57 5.34 -4.55
CA TYR A 199 -12.80 3.94 -4.29
C TYR A 199 -12.22 3.10 -5.43
N SER A 200 -11.44 2.10 -5.10
CA SER A 200 -10.96 1.09 -6.04
C SER A 200 -10.73 -0.23 -5.34
N GLU A 201 -10.80 -1.31 -6.09
CA GLU A 201 -10.66 -2.68 -5.58
C GLU A 201 -9.99 -3.59 -6.60
N HIS A 202 -9.32 -4.63 -6.13
CA HIS A 202 -8.76 -5.68 -6.96
C HIS A 202 -8.55 -6.96 -6.12
N ALA A 203 -8.29 -8.08 -6.80
CA ALA A 203 -7.91 -9.32 -6.16
C ALA A 203 -6.42 -9.30 -5.80
N LEU A 204 -6.04 -9.70 -4.58
CA LEU A 204 -4.63 -9.83 -4.17
C LEU A 204 -4.00 -11.09 -4.73
N ASP A 205 -4.75 -12.18 -4.79
CA ASP A 205 -4.29 -13.50 -5.21
C ASP A 205 -5.05 -13.96 -6.45
N SER A 206 -4.51 -14.94 -7.20
CA SER A 206 -5.13 -15.46 -8.43
C SER A 206 -6.04 -16.69 -8.20
N ASP A 207 -6.15 -17.16 -6.97
CA ASP A 207 -6.83 -18.40 -6.60
C ASP A 207 -8.33 -18.19 -6.31
N THR A 208 -9.07 -19.30 -6.25
CA THR A 208 -10.51 -19.31 -5.91
C THR A 208 -10.81 -18.78 -4.50
N ASN A 209 -9.84 -18.81 -3.60
CA ASN A 209 -9.90 -18.20 -2.26
C ASN A 209 -9.22 -16.82 -2.19
N SER A 210 -9.10 -16.15 -3.34
CA SER A 210 -8.47 -14.84 -3.44
C SER A 210 -9.10 -13.84 -2.48
N ARG A 211 -8.24 -13.08 -1.80
CA ARG A 211 -8.67 -11.95 -0.98
C ARG A 211 -8.87 -10.73 -1.88
N ALA A 212 -9.99 -10.06 -1.70
CA ALA A 212 -10.19 -8.73 -2.25
C ALA A 212 -9.41 -7.71 -1.43
N CYS A 213 -8.84 -6.73 -2.12
CA CYS A 213 -8.22 -5.56 -1.54
C CYS A 213 -8.94 -4.31 -2.03
N SER A 214 -9.45 -3.50 -1.11
CA SER A 214 -10.16 -2.25 -1.41
C SER A 214 -9.38 -1.07 -0.84
N TYR A 215 -9.41 0.05 -1.57
CA TYR A 215 -8.83 1.33 -1.14
C TYR A 215 -9.91 2.39 -1.10
N VAL A 216 -9.96 3.14 -0.02
CA VAL A 216 -10.87 4.26 0.18
C VAL A 216 -10.08 5.52 0.48
N GLY A 217 -10.41 6.60 -0.23
CA GLY A 217 -9.96 7.94 0.07
C GLY A 217 -11.13 8.80 0.53
N LEU A 218 -10.97 9.49 1.63
CA LEU A 218 -11.94 10.41 2.21
C LEU A 218 -11.40 11.82 2.22
N LYS A 219 -12.28 12.78 1.98
CA LYS A 219 -12.02 14.21 2.17
C LYS A 219 -12.90 14.74 3.30
N TRP A 220 -12.28 15.31 4.30
CA TRP A 220 -12.92 15.86 5.49
C TRP A 220 -13.34 17.33 5.28
N ALA A 221 -14.24 17.81 6.13
CA ALA A 221 -14.67 19.21 6.12
C ALA A 221 -13.51 20.20 6.33
N SER A 222 -12.42 19.78 7.00
CA SER A 222 -11.17 20.54 7.12
C SER A 222 -10.41 20.70 5.80
N GLY A 223 -10.75 19.94 4.76
CA GLY A 223 -10.03 19.86 3.50
C GLY A 223 -8.94 18.79 3.47
N GLU A 224 -8.62 18.17 4.59
CA GLU A 224 -7.67 17.06 4.68
C GLU A 224 -8.19 15.81 3.97
N GLU A 225 -7.28 15.02 3.40
CA GLU A 225 -7.59 13.70 2.83
C GLU A 225 -7.03 12.61 3.75
N SER A 226 -7.79 11.51 3.91
CA SER A 226 -7.34 10.31 4.60
C SER A 226 -7.54 9.08 3.72
N TRP A 227 -6.72 8.07 3.96
CA TRP A 227 -6.69 6.86 3.16
C TRP A 227 -6.82 5.62 4.04
N GLY A 228 -7.52 4.60 3.53
CA GLY A 228 -7.61 3.30 4.18
C GLY A 228 -7.56 2.17 3.16
N CYS A 229 -7.05 1.05 3.60
CA CYS A 229 -7.00 -0.21 2.87
C CYS A 229 -7.73 -1.29 3.67
N GLY A 230 -8.54 -2.07 2.99
CA GLY A 230 -9.24 -3.20 3.59
C GLY A 230 -9.02 -4.47 2.79
N THR A 231 -8.76 -5.58 3.46
CA THR A 231 -8.62 -6.90 2.84
C THR A 231 -9.56 -7.90 3.47
N HIS A 232 -10.26 -8.66 2.63
CA HIS A 232 -11.17 -9.73 3.04
C HIS A 232 -11.49 -10.64 1.85
N THR A 233 -11.98 -11.86 2.09
CA THR A 233 -12.48 -12.76 1.03
C THR A 233 -13.79 -12.26 0.41
N ASP A 234 -14.61 -11.53 1.17
CA ASP A 234 -15.78 -10.81 0.68
C ASP A 234 -15.38 -9.38 0.33
N ILE A 235 -15.66 -8.98 -0.92
CA ILE A 235 -15.31 -7.67 -1.47
C ILE A 235 -16.03 -6.51 -0.77
N ILE A 236 -17.27 -6.74 -0.32
CA ILE A 236 -18.05 -5.72 0.42
C ILE A 236 -17.46 -5.49 1.79
N VAL A 237 -17.08 -6.57 2.47
CA VAL A 237 -16.40 -6.48 3.78
C VAL A 237 -15.04 -5.81 3.64
N ALA A 238 -14.29 -6.10 2.55
CA ALA A 238 -13.03 -5.40 2.26
C ALA A 238 -13.25 -3.89 2.07
N GLY A 239 -14.30 -3.48 1.33
CA GLY A 239 -14.68 -2.07 1.16
C GLY A 239 -15.04 -1.38 2.47
N ILE A 240 -15.83 -2.05 3.33
CA ILE A 240 -16.20 -1.52 4.66
C ILE A 240 -14.96 -1.35 5.54
N LYS A 241 -14.06 -2.35 5.57
CA LYS A 241 -12.78 -2.27 6.30
C LYS A 241 -11.91 -1.12 5.80
N ALA A 242 -11.85 -0.89 4.47
CA ALA A 242 -11.12 0.22 3.89
C ALA A 242 -11.72 1.58 4.32
N LEU A 243 -13.06 1.72 4.30
CA LEU A 243 -13.76 2.92 4.77
C LEU A 243 -13.47 3.20 6.26
N VAL A 244 -13.64 2.20 7.10
CA VAL A 244 -13.38 2.28 8.54
C VAL A 244 -11.93 2.62 8.82
N SER A 245 -10.98 2.01 8.07
CA SER A 245 -9.56 2.28 8.19
C SER A 245 -9.24 3.73 7.82
N ALA A 246 -9.84 4.28 6.74
CA ALA A 246 -9.67 5.66 6.33
C ALA A 246 -10.18 6.67 7.40
N ILE A 247 -11.28 6.34 8.07
CA ILE A 247 -11.83 7.15 9.18
C ILE A 247 -10.88 7.11 10.37
N ASN A 248 -10.41 5.93 10.75
CA ASN A 248 -9.53 5.75 11.90
C ASN A 248 -8.15 6.39 11.73
N THR A 249 -7.64 6.48 10.49
CA THR A 249 -6.35 7.11 10.19
C THR A 249 -6.29 8.58 10.65
N VAL A 250 -7.37 9.34 10.50
CA VAL A 250 -7.43 10.75 10.97
C VAL A 250 -7.56 10.83 12.49
N SER A 251 -8.34 9.95 13.10
CA SER A 251 -8.50 9.92 14.56
C SER A 251 -7.17 9.65 15.27
N TYR A 252 -6.28 8.87 14.65
CA TYR A 252 -4.93 8.60 15.18
C TYR A 252 -4.02 9.82 15.12
N THR A 253 -4.08 10.62 14.07
CA THR A 253 -3.28 11.84 13.92
C THR A 253 -3.69 12.95 14.89
N HIS A 254 -4.96 13.03 15.25
CA HIS A 254 -5.44 14.00 16.26
C HIS A 254 -5.14 13.60 17.72
N LEU A 255 -4.94 12.30 17.99
CA LEU A 255 -4.62 11.81 19.33
C LEU A 255 -3.12 11.72 19.64
N THR A 256 -2.26 11.81 18.62
CA THR A 256 -0.80 11.64 18.73
C THR A 256 0.00 12.92 18.44
N LEU A 257 -0.61 14.09 18.45
CA LEU A 257 0.16 15.33 18.45
C LEU A 257 0.98 15.40 19.76
N PRO A 258 2.32 15.35 19.71
CA PRO A 258 3.12 15.56 20.91
C PRO A 258 2.86 16.99 21.37
N THR A 259 2.38 17.13 22.60
CA THR A 259 2.46 18.38 23.33
C THR A 259 3.93 18.73 23.53
N ASN A 260 4.56 19.35 22.55
CA ASN A 260 5.80 20.05 22.75
C ASN A 260 5.49 21.37 23.45
N SER A 261 5.36 21.30 24.75
CA SER A 261 5.55 22.46 25.61
C SER A 261 6.92 22.37 26.25
N ARG A 262 7.80 23.26 25.78
CA ARG A 262 9.08 23.72 26.32
C ARG A 262 10.33 22.97 25.91
#